data_f2b87e5dc03ffbe64f4ab4f3b9986d34
#
_entry.id   f2b87e5dc03ffbe64f4ab4f3b9986d34
#
_cell.length_a   1.000
_cell.length_b   1.000
_cell.length_c   1.000
_cell.angle_alpha   90.00
_cell.angle_beta   90.00
_cell.angle_gamma   90.00
#
_symmetry.space_group_name_H-M   'P 1'
#
loop_
_entity.id
_entity.type
_entity.pdbx_description
1 polymer ?
#
loop_
_entity_poly.entity_id
_entity_poly.type
_entity_poly.pdbx_seq_one_letter_code
_entity_poly.pdbx_strand_id
1 'polypeptide(L)'
;MLKIDAHTHAGSGAANWTGRQIVERMDTIGVDKTIIFPFTEGYFTNDDIPGYVAEFPDRLIPFCAVNPWNHQTALDELERCLKLGFKGVKLHPHLCGFNLSNKTLVNPVFELIEKYNGVVIVHGASDLFNCPLEFDRMATRFPHVPLIMAHCGFFWQWELATEVAMENDNLFLETSRVPLFETRKIVEKVGGTKMMWGTDGPFADYEWEYMKIERAARNPAEFEQIIGGTIAGILGIEG
;
A
#
# COMPACT_ATOMS: atom_id res chain seq x y z
N MET A 1 -21.49 -1.49 2.04
CA MET A 1 -20.12 -1.70 2.53
C MET A 1 -19.17 -1.54 1.35
N LEU A 2 -18.31 -0.57 1.40
CA LEU A 2 -17.30 -0.30 0.36
C LEU A 2 -16.10 -1.24 0.54
N LYS A 3 -15.72 -1.95 -0.53
CA LYS A 3 -14.57 -2.86 -0.54
C LYS A 3 -13.46 -2.25 -1.38
N ILE A 4 -12.31 -1.96 -0.76
CA ILE A 4 -11.15 -1.37 -1.44
C ILE A 4 -9.93 -2.25 -1.22
N ASP A 5 -9.40 -2.83 -2.29
CA ASP A 5 -8.10 -3.49 -2.27
C ASP A 5 -6.98 -2.44 -2.24
N ALA A 6 -6.19 -2.43 -1.17
CA ALA A 6 -5.15 -1.43 -0.96
C ALA A 6 -3.82 -1.76 -1.65
N HIS A 7 -3.71 -2.91 -2.36
CA HIS A 7 -2.43 -3.37 -2.87
C HIS A 7 -2.58 -4.24 -4.14
N THR A 8 -2.51 -3.63 -5.32
CA THR A 8 -2.52 -4.35 -6.60
C THR A 8 -1.46 -3.78 -7.53
N HIS A 9 -0.70 -4.67 -8.15
CA HIS A 9 0.28 -4.31 -9.16
C HIS A 9 -0.34 -4.27 -10.56
N ALA A 10 0.07 -3.31 -11.38
CA ALA A 10 -0.46 -3.08 -12.73
C ALA A 10 0.66 -2.71 -13.70
N GLY A 11 0.37 -2.77 -14.99
CA GLY A 11 1.27 -2.33 -16.05
C GLY A 11 2.09 -3.43 -16.70
N SER A 12 2.92 -3.03 -17.64
CA SER A 12 3.69 -3.90 -18.54
C SER A 12 4.95 -4.52 -17.90
N GLY A 13 5.15 -4.38 -16.62
CA GLY A 13 6.31 -4.96 -15.90
C GLY A 13 6.11 -6.42 -15.48
N ALA A 14 6.70 -6.80 -14.36
CA ALA A 14 6.61 -8.15 -13.81
C ALA A 14 5.18 -8.59 -13.47
N ALA A 15 4.29 -7.66 -13.16
CA ALA A 15 2.88 -7.93 -12.94
C ALA A 15 2.17 -8.33 -14.23
N ASN A 16 2.50 -7.68 -15.34
CA ASN A 16 1.89 -7.87 -16.67
C ASN A 16 0.34 -7.93 -16.63
N TRP A 17 -0.25 -7.05 -15.81
CA TRP A 17 -1.69 -6.91 -15.65
C TRP A 17 -2.19 -5.57 -16.17
N THR A 18 -3.17 -5.62 -17.06
CA THR A 18 -3.88 -4.44 -17.56
C THR A 18 -4.98 -4.02 -16.58
N GLY A 19 -5.42 -2.76 -16.68
CA GLY A 19 -6.55 -2.27 -15.88
C GLY A 19 -7.82 -3.12 -16.07
N ARG A 20 -8.08 -3.58 -17.30
CA ARG A 20 -9.23 -4.46 -17.60
C ARG A 20 -9.14 -5.80 -16.86
N GLN A 21 -8.00 -6.48 -16.91
CA GLN A 21 -7.80 -7.76 -16.22
C GLN A 21 -7.94 -7.61 -14.69
N ILE A 22 -7.47 -6.47 -14.14
CA ILE A 22 -7.65 -6.15 -12.72
C ILE A 22 -9.14 -6.01 -12.39
N VAL A 23 -9.89 -5.22 -13.17
CA VAL A 23 -11.33 -5.02 -12.93
C VAL A 23 -12.12 -6.32 -13.10
N GLU A 24 -11.83 -7.13 -14.12
CA GLU A 24 -12.42 -8.47 -14.27
C GLU A 24 -12.17 -9.34 -13.03
N ARG A 25 -10.98 -9.26 -12.45
CA ARG A 25 -10.65 -9.98 -11.23
C ARG A 25 -11.38 -9.43 -10.00
N MET A 26 -11.45 -8.11 -9.85
CA MET A 26 -12.24 -7.45 -8.79
C MET A 26 -13.69 -7.91 -8.80
N ASP A 27 -14.28 -8.04 -9.99
CA ASP A 27 -15.68 -8.42 -10.16
C ASP A 27 -15.97 -9.85 -9.66
N THR A 28 -14.98 -10.76 -9.69
CA THR A 28 -15.16 -12.14 -9.20
C THR A 28 -15.49 -12.23 -7.71
N ILE A 29 -15.02 -11.28 -6.90
CA ILE A 29 -15.23 -11.22 -5.45
C ILE A 29 -15.97 -9.97 -4.99
N GLY A 30 -16.43 -9.15 -5.93
CA GLY A 30 -17.21 -7.94 -5.68
C GLY A 30 -16.42 -6.85 -4.98
N VAL A 31 -15.19 -6.57 -5.44
CA VAL A 31 -14.36 -5.43 -4.99
C VAL A 31 -14.81 -4.17 -5.72
N ASP A 32 -15.05 -3.09 -4.99
CA ASP A 32 -15.52 -1.83 -5.58
C ASP A 32 -14.38 -1.02 -6.20
N LYS A 33 -13.26 -0.89 -5.48
CA LYS A 33 -12.09 -0.12 -5.92
C LYS A 33 -10.79 -0.85 -5.58
N THR A 34 -9.72 -0.53 -6.32
CA THR A 34 -8.38 -0.99 -5.96
C THR A 34 -7.33 0.09 -6.18
N ILE A 35 -6.34 0.15 -5.28
CA ILE A 35 -5.12 0.91 -5.51
C ILE A 35 -4.25 0.14 -6.49
N ILE A 36 -3.81 0.81 -7.55
CA ILE A 36 -2.92 0.24 -8.56
C ILE A 36 -1.62 1.01 -8.67
N PHE A 37 -0.52 0.31 -8.80
CA PHE A 37 0.81 0.87 -9.05
C PHE A 37 1.68 -0.10 -9.85
N PRO A 38 2.68 0.41 -10.60
CA PRO A 38 3.56 -0.45 -11.39
C PRO A 38 4.47 -1.31 -10.50
N PHE A 39 4.85 -2.48 -11.05
CA PHE A 39 5.87 -3.32 -10.46
C PHE A 39 6.80 -3.84 -11.56
N THR A 40 8.07 -3.46 -11.48
CA THR A 40 9.10 -3.91 -12.41
C THR A 40 10.38 -4.23 -11.66
N GLU A 41 11.16 -5.16 -12.19
CA GLU A 41 12.49 -5.49 -11.68
C GLU A 41 13.50 -4.37 -12.06
N GLY A 42 13.40 -3.22 -11.40
CA GLY A 42 14.38 -2.13 -11.51
C GLY A 42 13.97 -0.92 -12.34
N TYR A 43 12.90 -0.97 -13.11
CA TYR A 43 12.35 0.19 -13.81
C TYR A 43 10.88 0.34 -13.46
N PHE A 44 10.50 1.49 -12.92
CA PHE A 44 9.09 1.82 -12.74
C PHE A 44 8.65 2.71 -13.90
N THR A 45 7.74 2.20 -14.74
CA THR A 45 7.02 3.04 -15.69
C THR A 45 5.62 3.29 -15.16
N ASN A 46 5.29 4.56 -14.93
CA ASN A 46 3.96 4.97 -14.49
C ASN A 46 3.04 5.30 -15.68
N ASP A 47 3.54 5.20 -16.90
CA ASP A 47 2.84 5.69 -18.11
C ASP A 47 1.61 4.88 -18.50
N ASP A 48 1.54 3.60 -18.11
CA ASP A 48 0.37 2.74 -18.35
C ASP A 48 -0.81 3.12 -17.44
N ILE A 49 -0.53 3.59 -16.21
CA ILE A 49 -1.53 3.81 -15.17
C ILE A 49 -2.61 4.83 -15.56
N PRO A 50 -2.28 6.01 -16.14
CA PRO A 50 -3.31 6.97 -16.54
C PRO A 50 -4.32 6.40 -17.55
N GLY A 51 -3.85 5.55 -18.47
CA GLY A 51 -4.73 4.89 -19.46
C GLY A 51 -5.72 3.94 -18.81
N TYR A 52 -5.28 3.16 -17.83
CA TYR A 52 -6.15 2.25 -17.08
C TYR A 52 -7.17 3.01 -16.23
N VAL A 53 -6.75 4.08 -15.55
CA VAL A 53 -7.67 4.91 -14.77
C VAL A 53 -8.68 5.63 -15.66
N ALA A 54 -8.28 6.09 -16.84
CA ALA A 54 -9.21 6.71 -17.80
C ALA A 54 -10.28 5.74 -18.29
N GLU A 55 -9.96 4.45 -18.42
CA GLU A 55 -10.92 3.39 -18.78
C GLU A 55 -11.85 3.02 -17.61
N PHE A 56 -11.36 3.05 -16.37
CA PHE A 56 -12.10 2.65 -15.16
C PHE A 56 -11.95 3.66 -14.02
N PRO A 57 -12.41 4.91 -14.20
CA PRO A 57 -12.13 6.01 -13.26
C PRO A 57 -12.76 5.83 -11.86
N ASP A 58 -13.87 5.09 -11.79
CA ASP A 58 -14.56 4.82 -10.53
C ASP A 58 -14.05 3.56 -9.80
N ARG A 59 -13.16 2.80 -10.43
CA ARG A 59 -12.67 1.50 -9.95
C ARG A 59 -11.19 1.52 -9.55
N LEU A 60 -10.35 2.27 -10.27
CA LEU A 60 -8.90 2.24 -10.13
C LEU A 60 -8.37 3.52 -9.49
N ILE A 61 -7.62 3.37 -8.41
CA ILE A 61 -7.00 4.46 -7.64
C ILE A 61 -5.51 4.48 -7.96
N PRO A 62 -5.00 5.50 -8.68
CA PRO A 62 -3.62 5.50 -9.12
C PRO A 62 -2.63 5.86 -8.01
N PHE A 63 -1.60 5.03 -7.86
CA PHE A 63 -0.36 5.34 -7.16
C PHE A 63 0.80 5.19 -8.13
N CYS A 64 1.83 6.01 -7.98
CA CYS A 64 3.05 5.83 -8.75
C CYS A 64 4.07 4.96 -8.02
N ALA A 65 5.11 4.55 -8.73
CA ALA A 65 6.30 3.97 -8.10
C ALA A 65 7.53 4.71 -8.59
N VAL A 66 8.49 4.96 -7.69
CA VAL A 66 9.75 5.61 -8.02
C VAL A 66 10.92 4.90 -7.33
N ASN A 67 12.09 4.97 -7.94
CA ASN A 67 13.33 4.56 -7.30
C ASN A 67 14.07 5.82 -6.80
N PRO A 68 14.20 6.03 -5.48
CA PRO A 68 14.85 7.23 -4.93
C PRO A 68 16.32 7.42 -5.38
N TRP A 69 16.99 6.36 -5.80
CA TRP A 69 18.36 6.47 -6.39
C TRP A 69 18.43 7.30 -7.66
N ASN A 70 17.30 7.53 -8.31
CA ASN A 70 17.23 8.43 -9.48
C ASN A 70 17.17 9.92 -9.08
N HIS A 71 17.29 10.22 -7.79
CA HIS A 71 17.36 11.59 -7.25
C HIS A 71 16.32 12.54 -7.85
N GLN A 72 16.74 13.63 -8.49
CA GLN A 72 15.83 14.63 -9.04
C GLN A 72 14.84 14.05 -10.07
N THR A 73 15.28 13.11 -10.90
CA THR A 73 14.40 12.45 -11.88
C THR A 73 13.26 11.67 -11.21
N ALA A 74 13.53 11.05 -10.06
CA ALA A 74 12.49 10.38 -9.29
C ALA A 74 11.48 11.38 -8.68
N LEU A 75 11.94 12.53 -8.22
CA LEU A 75 11.09 13.60 -7.69
C LEU A 75 10.26 14.27 -8.78
N ASP A 76 10.86 14.55 -9.94
CA ASP A 76 10.16 15.11 -11.10
C ASP A 76 9.03 14.17 -11.58
N GLU A 77 9.32 12.87 -11.63
CA GLU A 77 8.32 11.85 -11.99
C GLU A 77 7.22 11.74 -10.93
N LEU A 78 7.57 11.72 -9.66
CA LEU A 78 6.59 11.71 -8.57
C LEU A 78 5.68 12.95 -8.65
N GLU A 79 6.27 14.14 -8.80
CA GLU A 79 5.49 15.38 -8.91
C GLU A 79 4.60 15.39 -10.16
N ARG A 80 5.07 14.85 -11.29
CA ARG A 80 4.27 14.67 -12.51
C ARG A 80 3.04 13.81 -12.23
N CYS A 81 3.22 12.67 -11.58
CA CYS A 81 2.14 11.75 -11.23
C CYS A 81 1.13 12.41 -10.27
N LEU A 82 1.60 13.08 -9.22
CA LEU A 82 0.74 13.77 -8.26
C LEU A 82 -0.10 14.87 -8.93
N LYS A 83 0.48 15.64 -9.87
CA LYS A 83 -0.23 16.64 -10.68
C LYS A 83 -1.28 16.02 -11.61
N LEU A 84 -1.11 14.76 -12.02
CA LEU A 84 -2.10 13.99 -12.80
C LEU A 84 -3.20 13.37 -11.91
N GLY A 85 -3.18 13.60 -10.59
CA GLY A 85 -4.21 13.12 -9.66
C GLY A 85 -3.91 11.77 -9.00
N PHE A 86 -2.69 11.27 -9.11
CA PHE A 86 -2.25 10.11 -8.34
C PHE A 86 -2.34 10.42 -6.84
N LYS A 87 -2.74 9.42 -6.06
CA LYS A 87 -3.03 9.57 -4.63
C LYS A 87 -1.84 9.29 -3.72
N GLY A 88 -0.76 8.76 -4.27
CA GLY A 88 0.42 8.42 -3.48
C GLY A 88 1.50 7.72 -4.27
N VAL A 89 2.45 7.16 -3.52
CA VAL A 89 3.63 6.49 -4.06
C VAL A 89 3.84 5.13 -3.42
N LYS A 90 4.23 4.14 -4.24
CA LYS A 90 4.77 2.85 -3.79
C LYS A 90 6.29 2.92 -3.78
N LEU A 91 6.89 2.53 -2.65
CA LEU A 91 8.33 2.33 -2.51
C LEU A 91 8.66 0.85 -2.26
N HIS A 92 9.78 0.40 -2.80
CA HIS A 92 10.25 -0.97 -2.61
C HIS A 92 11.73 -1.00 -2.18
N PRO A 93 12.03 -0.75 -0.88
CA PRO A 93 13.40 -0.63 -0.38
C PRO A 93 14.28 -1.84 -0.70
N HIS A 94 13.78 -3.06 -0.51
CA HIS A 94 14.51 -4.28 -0.81
C HIS A 94 14.91 -4.38 -2.29
N LEU A 95 13.96 -4.22 -3.20
CA LEU A 95 14.21 -4.36 -4.64
C LEU A 95 15.14 -3.27 -5.17
N CYS A 96 15.00 -2.03 -4.67
CA CYS A 96 15.80 -0.89 -5.10
C CYS A 96 17.10 -0.72 -4.30
N GLY A 97 17.33 -1.51 -3.24
CA GLY A 97 18.58 -1.52 -2.48
C GLY A 97 18.81 -0.24 -1.65
N PHE A 98 17.78 0.31 -1.01
CA PHE A 98 17.92 1.47 -0.14
C PHE A 98 17.29 1.24 1.24
N ASN A 99 17.91 1.83 2.27
CA ASN A 99 17.30 1.84 3.60
C ASN A 99 16.17 2.88 3.66
N LEU A 100 15.00 2.48 4.17
CA LEU A 100 13.79 3.32 4.20
C LEU A 100 14.00 4.63 4.98
N SER A 101 14.77 4.62 6.05
CA SER A 101 15.03 5.84 6.85
C SER A 101 16.24 6.66 6.38
N ASN A 102 16.81 6.37 5.21
CA ASN A 102 17.90 7.16 4.63
C ASN A 102 17.42 8.59 4.33
N LYS A 103 17.92 9.53 5.15
CA LYS A 103 17.47 10.93 5.11
C LYS A 103 17.72 11.60 3.77
N THR A 104 18.91 11.42 3.20
CA THR A 104 19.29 12.08 1.95
C THR A 104 18.50 11.58 0.77
N LEU A 105 18.18 10.29 0.77
CA LEU A 105 17.57 9.63 -0.37
C LEU A 105 16.04 9.63 -0.31
N VAL A 106 15.46 9.40 0.88
CA VAL A 106 14.04 9.12 1.04
C VAL A 106 13.25 10.33 1.55
N ASN A 107 13.86 11.21 2.39
CA ASN A 107 13.14 12.38 2.88
C ASN A 107 12.54 13.25 1.76
N PRO A 108 13.26 13.55 0.65
CA PRO A 108 12.68 14.37 -0.42
C PRO A 108 11.40 13.79 -1.04
N VAL A 109 11.28 12.45 -1.07
CA VAL A 109 10.06 11.77 -1.52
C VAL A 109 8.91 12.04 -0.55
N PHE A 110 9.14 11.88 0.76
CA PHE A 110 8.13 12.13 1.78
C PHE A 110 7.74 13.61 1.87
N GLU A 111 8.68 14.53 1.78
CA GLU A 111 8.44 15.99 1.73
C GLU A 111 7.53 16.36 0.55
N LEU A 112 7.75 15.73 -0.60
CA LEU A 112 6.90 15.97 -1.77
C LEU A 112 5.51 15.36 -1.60
N ILE A 113 5.38 14.15 -1.04
CA ILE A 113 4.10 13.53 -0.71
C ILE A 113 3.33 14.37 0.32
N GLU A 114 3.98 14.87 1.36
CA GLU A 114 3.37 15.73 2.37
C GLU A 114 2.82 17.03 1.74
N LYS A 115 3.58 17.67 0.86
CA LYS A 115 3.17 18.87 0.09
C LYS A 115 1.87 18.65 -0.71
N TYR A 116 1.65 17.44 -1.21
CA TYR A 116 0.48 17.08 -2.02
C TYR A 116 -0.60 16.33 -1.24
N ASN A 117 -0.49 16.19 0.09
CA ASN A 117 -1.38 15.40 0.96
C ASN A 117 -1.56 13.96 0.44
N GLY A 118 -0.49 13.36 -0.03
CA GLY A 118 -0.49 12.01 -0.58
C GLY A 118 -0.25 10.93 0.48
N VAL A 119 -0.22 9.68 0.03
CA VAL A 119 -0.03 8.49 0.84
C VAL A 119 1.23 7.73 0.40
N VAL A 120 1.98 7.17 1.33
CA VAL A 120 3.13 6.32 1.02
C VAL A 120 2.80 4.86 1.36
N ILE A 121 2.92 3.97 0.36
CA ILE A 121 2.88 2.52 0.57
C ILE A 121 4.30 2.00 0.40
N VAL A 122 4.81 1.28 1.38
CA VAL A 122 6.15 0.70 1.32
C VAL A 122 6.06 -0.81 1.43
N HIS A 123 6.77 -1.51 0.52
CA HIS A 123 7.00 -2.95 0.69
C HIS A 123 7.74 -3.17 2.01
N GLY A 124 7.19 -3.91 2.90
CA GLY A 124 7.75 -4.03 4.23
C GLY A 124 7.40 -5.34 4.86
N ALA A 125 7.92 -5.54 5.88
CA ALA A 125 9.02 -5.28 6.74
C ALA A 125 9.78 -6.60 6.90
N SER A 126 10.44 -7.04 5.84
CA SER A 126 10.98 -8.41 5.73
C SER A 126 12.50 -8.49 5.83
N ASP A 127 13.20 -7.37 5.80
CA ASP A 127 14.67 -7.33 5.72
C ASP A 127 15.27 -6.10 6.38
N LEU A 128 16.59 -5.94 6.24
CA LEU A 128 17.36 -4.86 6.86
C LEU A 128 17.08 -3.46 6.27
N PHE A 129 16.52 -3.39 5.06
CA PHE A 129 16.26 -2.12 4.39
C PHE A 129 14.95 -1.48 4.87
N ASN A 130 14.02 -2.28 5.35
CA ASN A 130 12.65 -1.88 5.68
C ASN A 130 12.07 -2.66 6.88
N CYS A 131 12.89 -2.98 7.88
CA CYS A 131 12.36 -3.57 9.11
C CYS A 131 11.39 -2.61 9.82
N PRO A 132 10.49 -3.06 10.71
CA PRO A 132 9.48 -2.20 11.34
C PRO A 132 10.04 -0.95 12.00
N LEU A 133 11.26 -0.99 12.56
CA LEU A 133 11.92 0.19 13.15
C LEU A 133 12.25 1.28 12.12
N GLU A 134 12.45 0.92 10.86
CA GLU A 134 12.65 1.91 9.79
C GLU A 134 11.33 2.63 9.47
N PHE A 135 10.19 1.92 9.57
CA PHE A 135 8.87 2.54 9.47
C PHE A 135 8.58 3.47 10.65
N ASP A 136 8.90 3.06 11.87
CA ASP A 136 8.78 3.89 13.07
C ASP A 136 9.53 5.22 12.91
N ARG A 137 10.79 5.16 12.45
CA ARG A 137 11.60 6.35 12.17
C ARG A 137 10.99 7.28 11.14
N MET A 138 10.35 6.72 10.11
CA MET A 138 9.72 7.53 9.06
C MET A 138 8.38 8.10 9.51
N ALA A 139 7.55 7.31 10.21
CA ALA A 139 6.28 7.76 10.77
C ALA A 139 6.48 8.92 11.77
N THR A 140 7.46 8.77 12.67
CA THR A 140 7.85 9.83 13.61
C THR A 140 8.37 11.10 12.91
N ARG A 141 9.13 10.93 11.82
CA ARG A 141 9.74 12.06 11.08
C ARG A 141 8.72 12.82 10.25
N PHE A 142 7.71 12.14 9.71
CA PHE A 142 6.67 12.69 8.85
C PHE A 142 5.27 12.38 9.41
N PRO A 143 4.91 12.96 10.56
CA PRO A 143 3.70 12.58 11.29
C PRO A 143 2.40 12.92 10.55
N HIS A 144 2.45 13.75 9.52
CA HIS A 144 1.29 14.12 8.70
C HIS A 144 1.15 13.29 7.42
N VAL A 145 2.11 12.41 7.13
CA VAL A 145 2.07 11.53 5.97
C VAL A 145 1.51 10.16 6.38
N PRO A 146 0.35 9.74 5.84
CA PRO A 146 -0.10 8.37 6.04
C PRO A 146 0.90 7.39 5.41
N LEU A 147 1.44 6.51 6.25
CA LEU A 147 2.44 5.50 5.88
C LEU A 147 1.83 4.11 6.02
N ILE A 148 1.81 3.36 4.93
CA ILE A 148 1.26 2.01 4.89
C ILE A 148 2.41 1.01 4.79
N MET A 149 2.53 0.16 5.81
CA MET A 149 3.45 -0.98 5.82
C MET A 149 2.76 -2.15 5.13
N ALA A 150 3.10 -2.42 3.87
CA ALA A 150 2.61 -3.60 3.17
C ALA A 150 3.12 -4.87 3.83
N HIS A 151 2.28 -5.90 3.86
CA HIS A 151 2.59 -7.23 4.39
C HIS A 151 2.83 -7.31 5.91
N CYS A 152 2.54 -6.27 6.69
CA CYS A 152 2.55 -6.26 8.17
C CYS A 152 3.77 -6.91 8.84
N GLY A 153 4.96 -6.87 8.24
CA GLY A 153 6.14 -7.59 8.77
C GLY A 153 6.18 -9.06 8.36
N PHE A 154 5.33 -9.51 7.46
CA PHE A 154 5.22 -10.91 7.01
C PHE A 154 5.06 -11.91 8.16
N PHE A 155 5.77 -13.05 8.07
CA PHE A 155 5.71 -14.13 9.02
C PHE A 155 6.59 -13.90 10.27
N TRP A 156 7.68 -13.15 10.16
CA TRP A 156 8.71 -13.09 11.23
C TRP A 156 8.85 -11.76 11.95
N GLN A 157 8.25 -10.67 11.46
CA GLN A 157 8.35 -9.36 12.11
C GLN A 157 7.00 -8.74 12.45
N TRP A 158 5.91 -9.51 12.34
CA TRP A 158 4.55 -9.00 12.57
C TRP A 158 4.33 -8.46 13.98
N GLU A 159 5.00 -9.03 15.00
CA GLU A 159 4.89 -8.56 16.39
C GLU A 159 5.45 -7.14 16.51
N LEU A 160 6.68 -6.92 16.02
CA LEU A 160 7.30 -5.60 16.01
C LEU A 160 6.55 -4.62 15.08
N ALA A 161 6.07 -5.07 13.93
CA ALA A 161 5.23 -4.26 13.04
C ALA A 161 3.95 -3.78 13.75
N THR A 162 3.35 -4.64 14.56
CA THR A 162 2.18 -4.34 15.38
C THR A 162 2.51 -3.29 16.45
N GLU A 163 3.63 -3.46 17.15
CA GLU A 163 4.07 -2.52 18.20
C GLU A 163 4.31 -1.12 17.63
N VAL A 164 5.09 -0.99 16.56
CA VAL A 164 5.36 0.33 15.97
C VAL A 164 4.11 0.98 15.34
N ALA A 165 3.16 0.19 14.83
CA ALA A 165 1.90 0.72 14.34
C ALA A 165 0.99 1.24 15.46
N MET A 166 1.07 0.68 16.65
CA MET A 166 0.36 1.18 17.84
C MET A 166 0.97 2.47 18.39
N GLU A 167 2.27 2.69 18.21
CA GLU A 167 3.00 3.86 18.69
C GLU A 167 2.89 5.07 17.75
N ASN A 168 2.50 4.86 16.47
CA ASN A 168 2.45 5.90 15.45
C ASN A 168 1.06 6.03 14.82
N ASP A 169 0.37 7.15 15.05
CA ASP A 169 -1.00 7.37 14.55
C ASP A 169 -1.12 7.32 13.03
N ASN A 170 -0.09 7.73 12.31
CA ASN A 170 -0.02 7.77 10.86
C ASN A 170 0.51 6.49 10.19
N LEU A 171 0.84 5.44 10.98
CA LEU A 171 1.31 4.16 10.45
C LEU A 171 0.18 3.13 10.43
N PHE A 172 -0.03 2.52 9.27
CA PHE A 172 -1.07 1.54 9.01
C PHE A 172 -0.49 0.23 8.46
N LEU A 173 -1.19 -0.88 8.67
CA LEU A 173 -0.76 -2.22 8.31
C LEU A 173 -1.64 -2.77 7.17
N GLU A 174 -1.02 -3.18 6.06
CA GLU A 174 -1.70 -3.82 4.94
C GLU A 174 -1.41 -5.34 4.96
N THR A 175 -2.46 -6.17 4.85
CA THR A 175 -2.46 -7.56 5.28
C THR A 175 -2.04 -8.59 4.23
N SER A 176 -1.80 -8.20 2.97
CA SER A 176 -1.49 -9.18 1.92
C SER A 176 -0.31 -10.07 2.30
N ARG A 177 -0.40 -11.35 1.94
CA ARG A 177 0.63 -12.38 2.15
C ARG A 177 0.96 -12.71 3.63
N VAL A 178 0.29 -12.10 4.58
CA VAL A 178 0.42 -12.45 6.00
C VAL A 178 -0.44 -13.69 6.28
N PRO A 179 0.10 -14.74 6.94
CA PRO A 179 -0.72 -15.91 7.24
C PRO A 179 -1.89 -15.60 8.19
N LEU A 180 -2.96 -16.39 8.13
CA LEU A 180 -4.19 -16.15 8.89
C LEU A 180 -3.96 -16.08 10.41
N PHE A 181 -3.07 -16.89 10.93
CA PHE A 181 -2.80 -16.91 12.39
C PHE A 181 -2.23 -15.56 12.85
N GLU A 182 -1.21 -15.04 12.16
CA GLU A 182 -0.59 -13.75 12.42
C GLU A 182 -1.58 -12.62 12.18
N THR A 183 -2.35 -12.67 11.09
CA THR A 183 -3.39 -11.67 10.80
C THR A 183 -4.37 -11.55 11.96
N ARG A 184 -4.84 -12.67 12.54
CA ARG A 184 -5.71 -12.66 13.72
C ARG A 184 -5.06 -11.98 14.92
N LYS A 185 -3.79 -12.26 15.16
CA LYS A 185 -3.03 -11.67 16.29
C LYS A 185 -2.83 -10.16 16.11
N ILE A 186 -2.58 -9.72 14.88
CA ILE A 186 -2.48 -8.30 14.56
C ILE A 186 -3.84 -7.62 14.80
N VAL A 187 -4.93 -8.15 14.22
CA VAL A 187 -6.30 -7.62 14.41
C VAL A 187 -6.66 -7.51 15.91
N GLU A 188 -6.32 -8.53 16.69
CA GLU A 188 -6.58 -8.59 18.12
C GLU A 188 -5.91 -7.42 18.87
N LYS A 189 -4.70 -7.02 18.44
CA LYS A 189 -3.90 -5.97 19.09
C LYS A 189 -4.24 -4.56 18.60
N VAL A 190 -4.28 -4.34 17.28
CA VAL A 190 -4.41 -2.98 16.71
C VAL A 190 -5.84 -2.59 16.33
N GLY A 191 -6.72 -3.57 16.14
CA GLY A 191 -8.09 -3.35 15.65
C GLY A 191 -8.17 -2.93 14.20
N GLY A 192 -9.40 -2.82 13.66
CA GLY A 192 -9.63 -2.56 12.24
C GLY A 192 -9.16 -1.19 11.75
N THR A 193 -9.15 -0.17 12.60
CA THR A 193 -8.79 1.20 12.21
C THR A 193 -7.31 1.42 11.86
N LYS A 194 -6.46 0.47 12.20
CA LYS A 194 -5.03 0.46 11.87
C LYS A 194 -4.68 -0.50 10.75
N MET A 195 -5.67 -1.25 10.26
CA MET A 195 -5.45 -2.27 9.26
C MET A 195 -6.23 -1.99 7.98
N MET A 196 -5.70 -2.46 6.89
CA MET A 196 -6.38 -2.52 5.60
C MET A 196 -6.09 -3.83 4.90
N TRP A 197 -7.06 -4.26 4.12
CA TRP A 197 -6.93 -5.41 3.25
C TRP A 197 -6.22 -5.05 1.95
N GLY A 198 -5.41 -5.97 1.44
CA GLY A 198 -4.83 -5.92 0.11
C GLY A 198 -4.61 -7.33 -0.44
N THR A 199 -4.49 -7.44 -1.74
CA THR A 199 -4.29 -8.74 -2.39
C THR A 199 -2.86 -9.02 -2.81
N ASP A 200 -2.03 -7.98 -3.02
CA ASP A 200 -0.73 -8.11 -3.71
C ASP A 200 -0.87 -8.77 -5.10
N GLY A 201 -2.03 -8.56 -5.73
CA GLY A 201 -2.30 -9.12 -7.06
C GLY A 201 -1.31 -8.62 -8.12
N PRO A 202 -0.87 -9.49 -9.04
CA PRO A 202 -1.25 -10.89 -9.27
C PRO A 202 -0.43 -11.93 -8.48
N PHE A 203 0.39 -11.52 -7.52
CA PHE A 203 1.37 -12.40 -6.85
C PHE A 203 0.78 -13.23 -5.71
N ALA A 204 -0.44 -12.95 -5.28
CA ALA A 204 -1.16 -13.76 -4.30
C ALA A 204 -2.61 -14.06 -4.76
N ASP A 205 -3.25 -14.98 -4.06
CA ASP A 205 -4.61 -15.42 -4.39
C ASP A 205 -5.66 -14.45 -3.84
N TYR A 206 -6.46 -13.86 -4.71
CA TYR A 206 -7.46 -12.84 -4.40
C TYR A 206 -8.53 -13.34 -3.42
N GLU A 207 -9.10 -14.53 -3.69
CA GLU A 207 -10.15 -15.13 -2.87
C GLU A 207 -9.61 -15.49 -1.49
N TRP A 208 -8.38 -16.00 -1.44
CA TRP A 208 -7.74 -16.33 -0.17
C TRP A 208 -7.49 -15.09 0.68
N GLU A 209 -6.94 -14.02 0.10
CA GLU A 209 -6.67 -12.78 0.81
C GLU A 209 -7.96 -12.14 1.35
N TYR A 210 -9.05 -12.19 0.60
CA TYR A 210 -10.37 -11.74 1.04
C TYR A 210 -10.92 -12.63 2.19
N MET A 211 -10.99 -13.94 1.97
CA MET A 211 -11.50 -14.90 2.94
C MET A 211 -10.68 -14.89 4.24
N LYS A 212 -9.39 -14.61 4.16
CA LYS A 212 -8.53 -14.46 5.33
C LYS A 212 -9.03 -13.37 6.26
N ILE A 213 -9.45 -12.21 5.72
CA ILE A 213 -10.00 -11.12 6.55
C ILE A 213 -11.35 -11.47 7.14
N GLU A 214 -12.23 -12.15 6.40
CA GLU A 214 -13.49 -12.67 6.96
C GLU A 214 -13.27 -13.56 8.19
N ARG A 215 -12.19 -14.35 8.15
CA ARG A 215 -11.83 -15.27 9.25
C ARG A 215 -11.03 -14.62 10.37
N ALA A 216 -10.39 -13.48 10.10
CA ALA A 216 -9.55 -12.78 11.07
C ALA A 216 -10.33 -11.73 11.87
N ALA A 217 -11.28 -11.04 11.26
CA ALA A 217 -12.08 -10.01 11.91
C ALA A 217 -12.95 -10.60 13.05
N ARG A 218 -13.01 -9.88 14.15
CA ARG A 218 -13.72 -10.32 15.37
C ARG A 218 -15.24 -10.09 15.31
N ASN A 219 -15.68 -9.18 14.44
CA ASN A 219 -17.07 -8.81 14.25
C ASN A 219 -17.28 -8.12 12.89
N PRO A 220 -18.54 -7.97 12.41
CA PRO A 220 -18.83 -7.37 11.12
C PRO A 220 -18.31 -5.92 10.95
N ALA A 221 -18.39 -5.09 11.98
CA ALA A 221 -17.93 -3.71 11.91
C ALA A 221 -16.40 -3.62 11.71
N GLU A 222 -15.65 -4.49 12.37
CA GLU A 222 -14.21 -4.58 12.19
C GLU A 222 -13.84 -5.11 10.80
N PHE A 223 -14.59 -6.09 10.29
CA PHE A 223 -14.44 -6.57 8.93
C PHE A 223 -14.66 -5.43 7.92
N GLU A 224 -15.76 -4.68 8.04
CA GLU A 224 -16.06 -3.53 7.20
C GLU A 224 -14.95 -2.46 7.25
N GLN A 225 -14.39 -2.23 8.45
CA GLN A 225 -13.29 -1.28 8.64
C GLN A 225 -12.02 -1.74 7.89
N ILE A 226 -11.64 -3.01 8.02
CA ILE A 226 -10.43 -3.56 7.37
C ILE A 226 -10.61 -3.65 5.85
N ILE A 227 -11.78 -4.09 5.37
CA ILE A 227 -12.00 -4.37 3.95
C ILE A 227 -12.09 -3.12 3.08
N GLY A 228 -12.32 -1.95 3.68
CA GLY A 228 -12.42 -0.70 2.94
C GLY A 228 -12.44 0.56 3.78
N GLY A 229 -13.01 0.53 4.99
CA GLY A 229 -13.22 1.73 5.81
C GLY A 229 -11.94 2.49 6.14
N THR A 230 -10.88 1.79 6.53
CA THR A 230 -9.60 2.41 6.90
C THR A 230 -8.95 3.12 5.71
N ILE A 231 -8.82 2.45 4.58
CA ILE A 231 -8.20 3.06 3.39
C ILE A 231 -9.09 4.14 2.78
N ALA A 232 -10.42 3.99 2.82
CA ALA A 232 -11.36 5.02 2.39
C ALA A 232 -11.18 6.30 3.21
N GLY A 233 -11.08 6.18 4.54
CA GLY A 233 -10.82 7.33 5.42
C GLY A 233 -9.49 8.03 5.12
N ILE A 234 -8.43 7.28 4.86
CA ILE A 234 -7.11 7.83 4.50
C ILE A 234 -7.16 8.59 3.17
N LEU A 235 -7.89 8.07 2.19
CA LEU A 235 -8.00 8.65 0.84
C LEU A 235 -9.11 9.71 0.70
N GLY A 236 -9.93 9.93 1.74
CA GLY A 236 -11.08 10.82 1.69
C GLY A 236 -12.18 10.34 0.70
N ILE A 237 -12.36 9.02 0.57
CA ILE A 237 -13.37 8.40 -0.28
C ILE A 237 -14.64 8.19 0.54
N GLU A 238 -15.73 8.81 0.12
CA GLU A 238 -17.05 8.58 0.72
C GLU A 238 -17.61 7.21 0.30
N GLY A 239 -18.24 6.51 1.23
CA GLY A 239 -18.82 5.18 1.04
C GLY A 239 -20.25 5.20 0.50
#